data_821cb64b98532c7500ac7d2a44a1d378
#
_entry.id   821cb64b98532c7500ac7d2a44a1d378
#
_cell.length_a   1.000
_cell.length_b   1.000
_cell.length_c   1.000
_cell.angle_alpha   90.00
_cell.angle_beta   90.00
_cell.angle_gamma   90.00
#
_symmetry.space_group_name_H-M   'P 1'
#
loop_
_entity.id
_entity.type
_entity.pdbx_description
1 polymer ?
#
loop_
_entity_poly.entity_id
_entity_poly.type
_entity_poly.pdbx_seq_one_letter_code
_entity_poly.pdbx_strand_id
1 'polypeptide(L)'
;MDIKLLGKRIREERRKRDLTQEQLAEAVDITYPYVGQVERGERGISLETLIKITNQFGVTVDYLLSDCLDNNDAYLRESWVRLVKNRSQKQQEMIIDIIKAIVDKLD
;
A
#
# COMPACT_ATOMS: atom_id res chain seq x y z
N MET A 1 -13.02 -2.76 -3.34
CA MET A 1 -11.62 -2.37 -3.65
C MET A 1 -11.58 -1.53 -4.91
N ASP A 2 -10.85 -0.44 -4.88
CA ASP A 2 -10.74 0.45 -6.05
C ASP A 2 -9.53 0.04 -6.90
N ILE A 3 -9.78 -0.66 -8.00
CA ILE A 3 -8.70 -1.15 -8.88
C ILE A 3 -8.01 -0.02 -9.65
N LYS A 4 -8.65 1.13 -9.79
CA LYS A 4 -8.02 2.30 -10.43
C LYS A 4 -6.93 2.88 -9.53
N LEU A 5 -7.17 2.94 -8.23
CA LEU A 5 -6.16 3.41 -7.28
C LEU A 5 -4.99 2.43 -7.18
N LEU A 6 -5.27 1.13 -7.21
CA LEU A 6 -4.22 0.12 -7.24
C LEU A 6 -3.36 0.27 -8.49
N GLY A 7 -3.98 0.38 -9.65
CA GLY A 7 -3.28 0.55 -10.91
C GLY A 7 -2.41 1.81 -10.92
N LYS A 8 -2.94 2.91 -10.39
CA LYS A 8 -2.19 4.15 -10.27
C LYS A 8 -0.96 3.98 -9.36
N ARG A 9 -1.11 3.29 -8.23
CA ARG A 9 -0.02 3.03 -7.30
C ARG A 9 1.07 2.17 -7.97
N ILE A 10 0.67 1.13 -8.70
CA ILE A 10 1.61 0.27 -9.42
C ILE A 10 2.39 1.09 -10.44
N ARG A 11 1.70 1.96 -11.19
CA ARG A 11 2.36 2.82 -12.17
C ARG A 11 3.37 3.77 -11.51
N GLU A 12 3.01 4.41 -10.41
CA GLU A 12 3.88 5.31 -9.68
C GLU A 12 5.13 4.58 -9.17
N GLU A 13 4.94 3.41 -8.56
CA GLU A 13 6.06 2.63 -8.03
C GLU A 13 6.96 2.09 -9.13
N ARG A 14 6.38 1.72 -10.27
CA ARG A 14 7.16 1.32 -11.44
C ARG A 14 8.04 2.48 -11.92
N ARG A 15 7.45 3.68 -12.05
CA ARG A 15 8.20 4.86 -12.52
C ARG A 15 9.30 5.29 -11.57
N LYS A 16 9.08 5.17 -10.28
CA LYS A 16 10.12 5.46 -9.29
C LYS A 16 11.36 4.58 -9.46
N ARG A 17 11.19 3.40 -10.06
CA ARG A 17 12.26 2.44 -10.28
C ARG A 17 12.79 2.49 -11.70
N ASP A 18 12.37 3.50 -12.48
CA ASP A 18 12.79 3.69 -13.87
C ASP A 18 12.51 2.47 -14.75
N LEU A 19 11.42 1.75 -14.46
CA LEU A 19 10.99 0.60 -15.24
C LEU A 19 9.94 1.02 -16.25
N THR A 20 10.06 0.51 -17.48
CA THR A 20 8.98 0.61 -18.47
C THR A 20 7.92 -0.45 -18.17
N GLN A 21 6.74 -0.31 -18.77
CA GLN A 21 5.71 -1.34 -18.67
C GLN A 21 6.19 -2.69 -19.22
N GLU A 22 6.97 -2.67 -20.29
CA GLU A 22 7.55 -3.89 -20.87
C GLU A 22 8.52 -4.55 -19.91
N GLN A 23 9.37 -3.76 -19.26
CA GLN A 23 10.34 -4.29 -18.30
C GLN A 23 9.64 -4.89 -17.08
N LEU A 24 8.59 -4.25 -16.59
CA LEU A 24 7.82 -4.82 -15.48
C LEU A 24 7.13 -6.13 -15.91
N ALA A 25 6.52 -6.14 -17.09
CA ALA A 25 5.87 -7.34 -17.62
C ALA A 25 6.84 -8.51 -17.69
N GLU A 26 8.04 -8.28 -18.19
CA GLU A 26 9.09 -9.30 -18.27
C GLU A 26 9.52 -9.77 -16.87
N ALA A 27 9.72 -8.83 -15.95
CA ALA A 27 10.21 -9.16 -14.61
C ALA A 27 9.24 -10.02 -13.81
N VAL A 28 7.93 -9.83 -14.01
CA VAL A 28 6.91 -10.58 -13.26
C VAL A 28 6.17 -11.62 -14.11
N ASP A 29 6.68 -11.88 -15.31
CA ASP A 29 6.18 -12.92 -16.21
C ASP A 29 4.69 -12.77 -16.55
N ILE A 30 4.32 -11.57 -16.98
CA ILE A 30 2.99 -11.26 -17.51
C ILE A 30 3.14 -10.54 -18.85
N THR A 31 2.03 -10.36 -19.56
CA THR A 31 2.08 -9.70 -20.86
C THR A 31 2.13 -8.17 -20.71
N TYR A 32 2.76 -7.52 -21.67
CA TYR A 32 2.81 -6.06 -21.72
C TYR A 32 1.41 -5.42 -21.74
N PRO A 33 0.47 -5.89 -22.59
CA PRO A 33 -0.89 -5.33 -22.57
C PRO A 33 -1.58 -5.46 -21.23
N TYR A 34 -1.32 -6.56 -20.49
CA TYR A 34 -1.92 -6.77 -19.18
C TYR A 34 -1.44 -5.72 -18.17
N VAL A 35 -0.15 -5.39 -18.20
CA VAL A 35 0.39 -4.33 -17.33
C VAL A 35 -0.35 -3.01 -17.60
N GLY A 36 -0.50 -2.63 -18.84
CA GLY A 36 -1.21 -1.40 -19.21
C GLY A 36 -2.66 -1.40 -18.73
N GLN A 37 -3.36 -2.52 -18.89
CA GLN A 37 -4.75 -2.64 -18.45
C GLN A 37 -4.87 -2.52 -16.93
N VAL A 38 -3.97 -3.13 -16.20
CA VAL A 38 -3.94 -3.04 -14.73
C VAL A 38 -3.66 -1.60 -14.28
N GLU A 39 -2.67 -0.96 -14.89
CA GLU A 39 -2.31 0.42 -14.51
C GLU A 39 -3.43 1.41 -14.79
N ARG A 40 -4.21 1.20 -15.83
CA ARG A 40 -5.36 2.06 -16.17
C ARG A 40 -6.61 1.71 -15.36
N GLY A 41 -6.56 0.66 -14.55
CA GLY A 41 -7.73 0.23 -13.78
C GLY A 41 -8.82 -0.41 -14.62
N GLU A 42 -8.47 -0.90 -15.81
CA GLU A 42 -9.41 -1.56 -16.73
C GLU A 42 -9.57 -3.04 -16.39
N ARG A 43 -8.65 -3.60 -15.65
CA ARG A 43 -8.63 -5.02 -15.32
C ARG A 43 -8.06 -5.22 -13.91
N GLY A 44 -8.69 -6.13 -13.17
CA GLY A 44 -8.16 -6.55 -11.88
C GLY A 44 -6.91 -7.39 -12.00
N ILE A 45 -6.21 -7.56 -10.91
CA ILE A 45 -4.97 -8.31 -10.84
C ILE A 45 -5.19 -9.58 -10.01
N SER A 46 -4.59 -10.70 -10.42
CA SER A 46 -4.64 -11.91 -9.62
C SER A 46 -3.76 -11.77 -8.39
N LEU A 47 -4.06 -12.51 -7.33
CA LEU A 47 -3.25 -12.51 -6.13
C LEU A 47 -1.80 -12.91 -6.43
N GLU A 48 -1.61 -13.93 -7.26
CA GLU A 48 -0.29 -14.40 -7.66
C GLU A 48 0.52 -13.28 -8.31
N THR A 49 -0.08 -12.56 -9.26
CA THR A 49 0.60 -11.45 -9.95
C THR A 49 0.87 -10.29 -8.99
N LEU A 50 -0.05 -10.00 -8.09
CA LEU A 50 0.13 -8.97 -7.09
C LEU A 50 1.36 -9.27 -6.22
N ILE A 51 1.50 -10.52 -5.78
CA ILE A 51 2.65 -10.96 -4.98
C ILE A 51 3.95 -10.81 -5.77
N LYS A 52 3.95 -11.19 -7.05
CA LYS A 52 5.13 -11.02 -7.90
C LYS A 52 5.54 -9.55 -8.04
N ILE A 53 4.56 -8.67 -8.20
CA ILE A 53 4.83 -7.22 -8.31
C ILE A 53 5.37 -6.67 -6.98
N THR A 54 4.79 -7.04 -5.86
CA THR A 54 5.29 -6.59 -4.56
C THR A 54 6.72 -7.05 -4.32
N ASN A 55 7.04 -8.28 -4.67
CA ASN A 55 8.39 -8.80 -4.55
C ASN A 55 9.37 -8.07 -5.47
N GLN A 56 8.94 -7.77 -6.68
CA GLN A 56 9.77 -7.03 -7.64
C GLN A 56 10.07 -5.62 -7.15
N PHE A 57 9.08 -4.96 -6.55
CA PHE A 57 9.25 -3.60 -6.04
C PHE A 57 9.90 -3.54 -4.66
N GLY A 58 9.95 -4.66 -3.93
CA GLY A 58 10.46 -4.67 -2.56
C GLY A 58 9.53 -3.96 -1.58
N VAL A 59 8.24 -3.99 -1.83
CA VAL A 59 7.21 -3.39 -0.96
C VAL A 59 6.27 -4.47 -0.43
N THR A 60 5.39 -4.11 0.49
CA THR A 60 4.39 -5.04 1.01
C THR A 60 3.09 -4.94 0.21
N VAL A 61 2.27 -6.00 0.28
CA VAL A 61 0.92 -5.98 -0.30
C VAL A 61 0.09 -4.87 0.36
N ASP A 62 0.20 -4.72 1.67
CA ASP A 62 -0.50 -3.66 2.41
C ASP A 62 -0.18 -2.28 1.85
N TYR A 63 1.06 -2.02 1.52
CA TYR A 63 1.47 -0.75 0.94
C TYR A 63 0.80 -0.50 -0.41
N LEU A 64 0.79 -1.50 -1.30
CA LEU A 64 0.15 -1.34 -2.61
C LEU A 64 -1.36 -1.16 -2.50
N LEU A 65 -2.00 -1.81 -1.53
CA LEU A 65 -3.45 -1.77 -1.35
C LEU A 65 -3.93 -0.65 -0.43
N SER A 66 -3.03 0.12 0.16
CA SER A 66 -3.37 1.07 1.23
C SER A 66 -4.43 2.10 0.82
N ASP A 67 -4.44 2.52 -0.45
CA ASP A 67 -5.42 3.49 -0.94
C ASP A 67 -6.65 2.84 -1.55
N CYS A 68 -6.66 1.51 -1.68
CA CYS A 68 -7.69 0.78 -2.44
C CYS A 68 -8.83 0.26 -1.57
N LEU A 69 -8.63 0.23 -0.27
CA LEU A 69 -9.62 -0.28 0.66
C LEU A 69 -10.59 0.84 1.03
N ASP A 70 -11.89 0.53 1.00
CA ASP A 70 -12.95 1.45 1.40
C ASP A 70 -12.95 1.59 2.92
N ASN A 71 -11.86 2.12 3.45
CA ASN A 71 -11.67 2.14 4.88
C ASN A 71 -10.95 3.42 5.30
N ASN A 72 -11.70 4.36 5.87
CA ASN A 72 -11.14 5.57 6.44
C ASN A 72 -10.12 5.27 7.54
N ASP A 73 -10.18 4.08 8.12
CA ASP A 73 -9.23 3.64 9.15
C ASP A 73 -7.82 3.48 8.60
N ALA A 74 -7.66 3.26 7.30
CA ALA A 74 -6.33 3.14 6.69
C ALA A 74 -5.52 4.44 6.87
N TYR A 75 -6.16 5.60 6.67
CA TYR A 75 -5.52 6.90 6.87
C TYR A 75 -5.15 7.09 8.33
N LEU A 76 -6.05 6.75 9.24
CA LEU A 76 -5.79 6.87 10.68
C LEU A 76 -4.67 5.94 11.12
N ARG A 77 -4.66 4.70 10.62
CA ARG A 77 -3.61 3.74 10.94
C ARG A 77 -2.25 4.23 10.45
N GLU A 78 -2.18 4.75 9.24
CA GLU A 78 -0.93 5.26 8.69
C GLU A 78 -0.43 6.46 9.47
N SER A 79 -1.32 7.36 9.86
CA SER A 79 -0.99 8.52 10.70
C SER A 79 -0.43 8.07 12.07
N TRP A 80 -1.03 7.05 12.65
CA TRP A 80 -0.57 6.43 13.89
C TRP A 80 0.86 5.92 13.77
N VAL A 81 1.11 5.13 12.74
CA VAL A 81 2.43 4.53 12.52
C VAL A 81 3.48 5.63 12.40
N ARG A 82 3.19 6.71 11.69
CA ARG A 82 4.11 7.84 11.57
C ARG A 82 4.42 8.50 12.90
N LEU A 83 3.39 8.67 13.73
CA LEU A 83 3.55 9.35 15.02
C LEU A 83 4.34 8.50 16.03
N VAL A 84 4.19 7.19 16.00
CA VAL A 84 4.83 6.30 16.99
C VAL A 84 6.08 5.62 16.48
N LYS A 85 6.28 5.56 15.18
CA LYS A 85 7.44 4.94 14.56
C LYS A 85 8.71 5.65 15.02
N ASN A 86 9.74 4.88 15.32
CA ASN A 86 11.04 5.38 15.79
C ASN A 86 11.03 6.02 17.18
N ARG A 87 9.91 5.94 17.91
CA ARG A 87 9.86 6.34 19.31
C ARG A 87 10.33 5.18 20.19
N SER A 88 10.88 5.49 21.37
CA SER A 88 11.26 4.46 22.31
C SER A 88 10.02 3.70 22.79
N GLN A 89 10.22 2.48 23.29
CA GLN A 89 9.13 1.68 23.84
C GLN A 89 8.42 2.42 24.97
N LYS A 90 9.17 3.09 25.82
CA LYS A 90 8.62 3.88 26.93
C LYS A 90 7.73 5.01 26.42
N GLN A 91 8.16 5.70 25.35
CA GLN A 91 7.35 6.76 24.73
C GLN A 91 6.09 6.21 24.09
N GLN A 92 6.17 5.06 23.42
CA GLN A 92 5.01 4.41 22.82
C GLN A 92 4.00 4.02 23.89
N GLU A 93 4.43 3.47 25.01
CA GLU A 93 3.56 3.12 26.13
C GLU A 93 2.87 4.37 26.72
N MET A 94 3.62 5.46 26.86
CA MET A 94 3.07 6.72 27.34
C MET A 94 1.99 7.26 26.41
N ILE A 95 2.20 7.20 25.09
CA ILE A 95 1.22 7.63 24.09
C ILE A 95 -0.05 6.79 24.21
N ILE A 96 0.09 5.48 24.34
CA ILE A 96 -1.06 4.58 24.50
C ILE A 96 -1.84 4.91 25.76
N ASP A 97 -1.16 5.14 26.88
CA ASP A 97 -1.80 5.47 28.15
C ASP A 97 -2.59 6.77 28.07
N ILE A 98 -2.04 7.80 27.41
CA ILE A 98 -2.72 9.07 27.21
C ILE A 98 -4.01 8.86 26.39
N ILE A 99 -3.93 8.06 25.35
CA ILE A 99 -5.07 7.78 24.49
C ILE A 99 -6.15 7.00 25.22
N LYS A 100 -5.77 5.99 26.00
CA LYS A 100 -6.74 5.26 26.83
C LYS A 100 -7.48 6.19 27.77
N ALA A 101 -6.79 7.14 28.37
CA ALA A 101 -7.41 8.13 29.27
C ALA A 101 -8.42 9.01 28.51
N ILE A 102 -8.10 9.40 27.27
CA ILE A 102 -9.01 10.20 26.45
C ILE A 102 -10.23 9.38 26.02
N VAL A 103 -10.01 8.15 25.56
CA VAL A 103 -11.10 7.26 25.12
C VAL A 103 -12.08 7.01 26.27
N ASP A 104 -11.57 6.77 27.48
CA ASP A 104 -12.41 6.54 28.66
C ASP A 104 -13.34 7.73 28.95
N LYS A 105 -12.92 8.95 28.61
CA LYS A 105 -13.74 10.14 28.79
C LYS A 105 -14.75 10.36 27.68
N LEU A 106 -14.56 9.72 26.53
CA LEU A 106 -15.48 9.86 25.38
C LEU A 106 -16.72 9.00 25.53
N ASP A 107 -16.63 7.97 26.34
CA ASP A 107 -17.75 7.09 26.67
C ASP A 107 -18.54 7.68 27.85
#